data_55d5c5881aad443ee1013ebcb73a30f6
#
_entry.id   55d5c5881aad443ee1013ebcb73a30f6
#
_cell.length_a   1.000
_cell.length_b   1.000
_cell.length_c   1.000
_cell.angle_alpha   90.00
_cell.angle_beta   90.00
_cell.angle_gamma   90.00
#
_symmetry.space_group_name_H-M   'P 1'
#
loop_
_entity.id
_entity.type
_entity.pdbx_description
1 polymer ?
#
loop_
_entity_poly.entity_id
_entity_poly.type
_entity_poly.pdbx_seq_one_letter_code
_entity_poly.pdbx_strand_id
1 'polypeptide(L)'
;MKKNLFLFILALTAYGALAQNVMKIAGKDISQQEFDYYYNKNIVGDSVQMPKLDYTDRFIKFKLKVADAYNRKMDTVQSFIKELDGYRNQLIPPYLTDDSIKKVLVKEQYARMLEDVDVSHILIRVAEDTTAAYNKAMEALKELEKESFGKVAAKYSEDPSMAGDSGRIGYITALTTVYPFEVAAYNTPVGKYSGPVRTMFGYHIIKVNDRRPTRGQVKVAHIFKRKPIGAKSASLDSLKQVVYSLYSDIKSGKTNFADAAIAGSEDGAAKSGGELPWITTGKTNELFEDTAFAMDTIGSMRVIEAPYGWHIIKLLDKKPIDPIEDVTPLIESRMRGDERTLVIYDSFINKLKREYNFKQYSPVGADGVIASFADVKLTQDSLKSFIETHANLGKDTVKQFIDSSIFDYEKRNLEKKYPEFGLLMQEYKDGILMFNISQEEVWGKAAKDTTGLRKYFEAHKEDYAWDTPHWKGIIVRCASKDIKKQAQAMLNTVPMESATECLSNLNLDGKRNVKVEKGVFAKGKNKIVDARIFKDGKMPEDSKYPEVFLVGKVLKKYPESYKDVRGPVLNDYQTVVETEWMNKLKKKYKVEIYQDFFDSITGESASAAQNRAALRRTYNVIPSSGDNTK
;
A
#
# COMPACT_ATOMS: atom_id res chain seq x y z
N MET A 1 -7.62 4.39 6.78
CA MET A 1 -6.89 5.66 6.67
C MET A 1 -6.02 5.70 5.40
N LYS A 2 -6.58 5.51 4.19
CA LYS A 2 -5.83 5.53 2.91
C LYS A 2 -6.58 6.24 1.76
N LYS A 3 -7.56 7.10 2.03
CA LYS A 3 -8.42 7.68 0.97
C LYS A 3 -8.31 9.20 0.73
N ASN A 4 -7.48 9.96 1.46
CA ASN A 4 -7.47 11.43 1.36
C ASN A 4 -6.13 12.04 0.89
N LEU A 5 -5.26 11.28 0.20
CA LEU A 5 -3.97 11.81 -0.28
C LEU A 5 -4.00 12.30 -1.75
N PHE A 6 -5.16 12.31 -2.42
CA PHE A 6 -5.21 12.50 -3.88
C PHE A 6 -5.95 13.76 -4.38
N LEU A 7 -6.23 14.75 -3.53
CA LEU A 7 -7.08 15.89 -3.94
C LEU A 7 -6.46 17.26 -3.64
N PHE A 8 -5.15 17.47 -3.93
CA PHE A 8 -4.53 18.81 -3.90
C PHE A 8 -3.59 19.06 -5.07
N ILE A 9 -3.95 18.60 -6.27
CA ILE A 9 -3.28 18.99 -7.51
C ILE A 9 -4.29 19.78 -8.34
N LEU A 10 -4.50 21.04 -8.00
CA LEU A 10 -5.02 22.05 -8.96
C LEU A 10 -4.86 23.46 -8.37
N ALA A 11 -4.15 24.27 -9.12
CA ALA A 11 -3.96 25.71 -9.03
C ALA A 11 -2.62 26.18 -8.45
N LEU A 12 -1.56 26.02 -9.23
CA LEU A 12 -0.44 26.96 -9.21
C LEU A 12 -0.09 27.32 -10.65
N THR A 13 -0.83 28.27 -11.19
CA THR A 13 -0.45 29.00 -12.39
C THR A 13 0.84 29.78 -12.15
N ALA A 14 1.76 29.64 -13.09
CA ALA A 14 3.01 30.33 -13.25
C ALA A 14 3.04 31.76 -12.67
N TYR A 15 3.77 31.95 -11.59
CA TYR A 15 4.46 33.17 -11.28
C TYR A 15 5.92 32.80 -11.02
N GLY A 16 6.79 33.15 -11.92
CA GLY A 16 8.22 33.22 -11.69
C GLY A 16 8.52 34.37 -10.71
N ALA A 17 7.99 34.30 -9.51
CA ALA A 17 8.42 35.11 -8.39
C ALA A 17 9.73 34.49 -7.88
N LEU A 18 10.81 35.23 -7.90
CA LEU A 18 12.01 34.96 -7.11
C LEU A 18 11.53 34.49 -5.73
N ALA A 19 11.88 33.28 -5.34
CA ALA A 19 11.40 32.68 -4.10
C ALA A 19 11.88 33.59 -2.94
N GLN A 20 10.96 34.42 -2.40
CA GLN A 20 11.29 35.35 -1.31
C GLN A 20 11.64 34.50 -0.09
N ASN A 21 12.83 34.74 0.45
CA ASN A 21 13.26 34.15 1.70
C ASN A 21 12.54 34.83 2.87
N VAL A 22 12.03 34.03 3.79
CA VAL A 22 11.27 34.52 4.96
C VAL A 22 12.12 34.56 6.22
N MET A 23 13.11 33.67 6.30
CA MET A 23 14.03 33.61 7.44
C MET A 23 15.34 32.92 7.06
N LYS A 24 16.35 33.06 7.91
CA LYS A 24 17.61 32.33 7.83
C LYS A 24 17.88 31.63 9.15
N ILE A 25 18.04 30.30 9.12
CA ILE A 25 18.23 29.46 10.31
C ILE A 25 19.53 28.68 10.16
N ALA A 26 20.46 28.88 11.12
CA ALA A 26 21.77 28.22 11.11
C ALA A 26 22.54 28.43 9.77
N GLY A 27 22.38 29.58 9.14
CA GLY A 27 23.04 29.93 7.87
C GLY A 27 22.29 29.45 6.62
N LYS A 28 21.21 28.68 6.73
CA LYS A 28 20.39 28.22 5.62
C LYS A 28 19.18 29.13 5.42
N ASP A 29 18.97 29.58 4.20
CA ASP A 29 17.80 30.38 3.82
C ASP A 29 16.56 29.48 3.74
N ILE A 30 15.44 29.97 4.26
CA ILE A 30 14.12 29.35 4.21
C ILE A 30 13.23 30.19 3.31
N SER A 31 12.69 29.61 2.26
CA SER A 31 11.77 30.28 1.35
C SER A 31 10.35 30.37 1.91
N GLN A 32 9.56 31.34 1.42
CA GLN A 32 8.13 31.44 1.69
C GLN A 32 7.40 30.14 1.32
N GLN A 33 7.76 29.54 0.19
CA GLN A 33 7.17 28.28 -0.28
C GLN A 33 7.44 27.13 0.68
N GLU A 34 8.67 26.99 1.20
CA GLU A 34 9.03 25.97 2.18
C GLU A 34 8.23 26.17 3.47
N PHE A 35 8.18 27.41 4.02
CA PHE A 35 7.43 27.70 5.23
C PHE A 35 5.93 27.42 5.07
N ASP A 36 5.32 27.90 3.99
CA ASP A 36 3.88 27.71 3.72
C ASP A 36 3.54 26.24 3.47
N TYR A 37 4.43 25.46 2.85
CA TYR A 37 4.26 24.01 2.69
C TYR A 37 4.12 23.31 4.05
N TYR A 38 5.06 23.54 4.96
CA TYR A 38 5.02 22.96 6.30
C TYR A 38 3.83 23.47 7.11
N TYR A 39 3.52 24.76 7.02
CA TYR A 39 2.38 25.36 7.71
C TYR A 39 1.06 24.74 7.28
N ASN A 40 0.78 24.73 5.98
CA ASN A 40 -0.47 24.22 5.42
C ASN A 40 -0.69 22.73 5.71
N LYS A 41 0.38 21.95 5.68
CA LYS A 41 0.30 20.50 5.95
C LYS A 41 -0.03 20.19 7.40
N ASN A 42 0.45 20.98 8.35
CA ASN A 42 0.16 20.79 9.76
C ASN A 42 -1.26 21.24 10.17
N ILE A 43 -1.97 21.97 9.30
CA ILE A 43 -3.35 22.40 9.55
C ILE A 43 -4.37 21.28 9.25
N VAL A 44 -4.05 20.35 8.37
CA VAL A 44 -5.01 19.35 7.83
C VAL A 44 -5.50 18.33 8.88
N GLY A 45 -5.04 18.38 10.14
CA GLY A 45 -5.43 17.46 11.21
C GLY A 45 -6.15 18.09 12.41
N ASP A 46 -6.02 19.40 12.60
CA ASP A 46 -6.56 20.09 13.77
C ASP A 46 -7.85 20.86 13.42
N SER A 47 -8.87 20.72 14.28
CA SER A 47 -10.14 21.41 14.16
C SER A 47 -10.04 22.94 14.36
N VAL A 48 -8.88 23.46 14.78
CA VAL A 48 -8.59 24.89 14.94
C VAL A 48 -7.27 25.22 14.28
N GLN A 49 -7.29 26.13 13.31
CA GLN A 49 -6.10 26.59 12.60
C GLN A 49 -5.20 27.38 13.56
N MET A 50 -3.98 26.88 13.79
CA MET A 50 -2.97 27.61 14.58
C MET A 50 -2.52 28.87 13.82
N PRO A 51 -2.48 30.05 14.48
CA PRO A 51 -1.97 31.26 13.83
C PRO A 51 -0.54 31.08 13.31
N LYS A 52 -0.21 31.65 12.15
CA LYS A 52 1.15 31.58 11.57
C LYS A 52 2.23 32.06 12.57
N LEU A 53 1.91 33.06 13.38
CA LEU A 53 2.80 33.58 14.41
C LEU A 53 3.22 32.52 15.43
N ASP A 54 2.26 31.73 15.94
CA ASP A 54 2.51 30.67 16.92
C ASP A 54 3.22 29.47 16.28
N TYR A 55 2.87 29.18 15.04
CA TYR A 55 3.53 28.14 14.26
C TYR A 55 5.00 28.47 13.96
N THR A 56 5.34 29.76 13.78
CA THR A 56 6.70 30.19 13.44
C THR A 56 7.72 29.76 14.50
N ASP A 57 7.43 29.89 15.81
CA ASP A 57 8.34 29.43 16.87
C ASP A 57 8.53 27.90 16.84
N ARG A 58 7.45 27.14 16.61
CA ARG A 58 7.53 25.67 16.45
C ARG A 58 8.37 25.29 15.24
N PHE A 59 8.17 25.94 14.12
CA PHE A 59 8.94 25.72 12.90
C PHE A 59 10.42 26.00 13.08
N ILE A 60 10.77 27.14 13.72
CA ILE A 60 12.16 27.48 14.03
C ILE A 60 12.78 26.42 14.95
N LYS A 61 12.11 26.01 16.01
CA LYS A 61 12.58 24.94 16.92
C LYS A 61 12.83 23.62 16.16
N PHE A 62 11.93 23.24 15.28
CA PHE A 62 12.10 22.09 14.41
C PHE A 62 13.34 22.21 13.54
N LYS A 63 13.50 23.34 12.82
CA LYS A 63 14.66 23.57 11.95
C LYS A 63 15.99 23.68 12.71
N LEU A 64 15.99 24.17 13.93
CA LEU A 64 17.19 24.17 14.78
C LEU A 64 17.66 22.76 15.15
N LYS A 65 16.73 21.86 15.47
CA LYS A 65 17.04 20.44 15.71
C LYS A 65 17.61 19.78 14.46
N VAL A 66 16.99 20.03 13.31
CA VAL A 66 17.45 19.54 12.00
C VAL A 66 18.84 20.08 11.68
N ALA A 67 19.10 21.36 11.92
CA ALA A 67 20.42 21.96 11.71
C ALA A 67 21.50 21.32 12.59
N ASP A 68 21.17 20.98 13.85
CA ASP A 68 22.11 20.28 14.73
C ASP A 68 22.40 18.85 14.23
N ALA A 69 21.40 18.15 13.69
CA ALA A 69 21.58 16.84 13.08
C ALA A 69 22.49 16.90 11.85
N TYR A 70 22.32 17.88 10.96
CA TYR A 70 23.23 18.13 9.84
C TYR A 70 24.65 18.44 10.28
N ASN A 71 24.80 19.29 11.31
CA ASN A 71 26.12 19.64 11.85
C ASN A 71 26.86 18.41 12.42
N ARG A 72 26.12 17.41 12.89
CA ARG A 72 26.65 16.11 13.34
C ARG A 72 26.79 15.08 12.20
N LYS A 73 26.51 15.45 10.97
CA LYS A 73 26.58 14.59 9.78
C LYS A 73 25.66 13.34 9.88
N MET A 74 24.54 13.47 10.58
CA MET A 74 23.59 12.36 10.73
C MET A 74 22.92 11.98 9.40
N ASP A 75 22.92 12.90 8.43
CA ASP A 75 22.42 12.66 7.07
C ASP A 75 23.38 11.82 6.20
N THR A 76 24.60 11.54 6.66
CA THR A 76 25.58 10.71 5.95
C THR A 76 25.64 9.28 6.48
N VAL A 77 24.88 8.97 7.51
CA VAL A 77 24.85 7.63 8.11
C VAL A 77 24.09 6.66 7.20
N GLN A 78 24.65 5.47 6.99
CA GLN A 78 24.10 4.47 6.04
C GLN A 78 22.64 4.09 6.33
N SER A 79 22.25 4.00 7.61
CA SER A 79 20.85 3.71 8.00
C SER A 79 19.89 4.82 7.57
N PHE A 80 20.30 6.08 7.72
CA PHE A 80 19.53 7.24 7.28
C PHE A 80 19.35 7.25 5.75
N ILE A 81 20.45 7.07 5.01
CA ILE A 81 20.41 7.04 3.53
C ILE A 81 19.44 5.96 3.05
N LYS A 82 19.57 4.75 3.61
CA LYS A 82 18.73 3.61 3.25
C LYS A 82 17.24 3.82 3.58
N GLU A 83 16.95 4.47 4.71
CA GLU A 83 15.59 4.80 5.11
C GLU A 83 14.98 5.85 4.18
N LEU A 84 15.70 6.93 3.89
CA LEU A 84 15.27 7.99 2.99
C LEU A 84 15.03 7.46 1.57
N ASP A 85 15.94 6.63 1.05
CA ASP A 85 15.79 5.97 -0.25
C ASP A 85 14.57 5.05 -0.27
N GLY A 86 14.28 4.37 0.84
CA GLY A 86 13.07 3.56 0.99
C GLY A 86 11.80 4.38 0.81
N TYR A 87 11.69 5.53 1.48
CA TYR A 87 10.55 6.45 1.29
C TYR A 87 10.50 7.01 -0.13
N ARG A 88 11.64 7.45 -0.67
CA ARG A 88 11.73 7.97 -2.02
C ARG A 88 11.20 6.97 -3.05
N ASN A 89 11.62 5.72 -2.97
CA ASN A 89 11.17 4.66 -3.89
C ASN A 89 9.66 4.36 -3.80
N GLN A 90 9.02 4.60 -2.66
CA GLN A 90 7.58 4.47 -2.51
C GLN A 90 6.81 5.66 -3.10
N LEU A 91 7.42 6.84 -3.15
CA LEU A 91 6.78 8.09 -3.56
C LEU A 91 6.92 8.43 -5.04
N ILE A 92 7.95 7.90 -5.71
CA ILE A 92 8.25 8.23 -7.11
C ILE A 92 7.32 7.61 -8.18
N PRO A 93 6.63 6.46 -8.00
CA PRO A 93 5.88 5.84 -9.08
C PRO A 93 4.84 6.75 -9.77
N PRO A 94 4.10 7.65 -9.07
CA PRO A 94 3.18 8.56 -9.74
C PRO A 94 3.83 9.56 -10.70
N TYR A 95 5.11 9.86 -10.51
CA TYR A 95 5.87 10.79 -11.35
C TYR A 95 6.52 10.11 -12.55
N LEU A 96 6.64 8.79 -12.54
CA LEU A 96 7.31 7.98 -13.57
C LEU A 96 6.31 7.24 -14.46
N THR A 97 5.23 7.92 -14.85
CA THR A 97 4.16 7.36 -15.69
C THR A 97 3.56 8.42 -16.61
N ASP A 98 2.90 7.98 -17.66
CA ASP A 98 2.11 8.85 -18.52
C ASP A 98 0.61 8.69 -18.20
N ASP A 99 0.10 9.54 -17.31
CA ASP A 99 -1.32 9.52 -16.94
C ASP A 99 -2.26 9.84 -18.10
N SER A 100 -1.78 10.51 -19.16
CA SER A 100 -2.61 10.84 -20.32
C SER A 100 -2.95 9.58 -21.12
N ILE A 101 -1.95 8.76 -21.44
CA ILE A 101 -2.17 7.49 -22.12
C ILE A 101 -2.91 6.47 -21.23
N LYS A 102 -2.63 6.47 -19.93
CA LYS A 102 -3.35 5.64 -18.97
C LYS A 102 -4.85 5.93 -18.99
N LYS A 103 -5.24 7.20 -18.97
CA LYS A 103 -6.66 7.61 -19.09
C LYS A 103 -7.28 7.21 -20.42
N VAL A 104 -6.54 7.28 -21.52
CA VAL A 104 -6.98 6.81 -22.85
C VAL A 104 -7.23 5.32 -22.81
N LEU A 105 -6.29 4.53 -22.28
CA LEU A 105 -6.45 3.08 -22.18
C LEU A 105 -7.62 2.67 -21.26
N VAL A 106 -7.85 3.38 -20.16
CA VAL A 106 -9.02 3.14 -19.29
C VAL A 106 -10.32 3.36 -20.06
N LYS A 107 -10.44 4.47 -20.80
CA LYS A 107 -11.63 4.75 -21.62
C LYS A 107 -11.83 3.72 -22.73
N GLU A 108 -10.74 3.31 -23.39
CA GLU A 108 -10.77 2.26 -24.41
C GLU A 108 -11.25 0.93 -23.81
N GLN A 109 -10.72 0.54 -22.65
CA GLN A 109 -11.15 -0.69 -21.98
C GLN A 109 -12.62 -0.63 -21.58
N TYR A 110 -13.06 0.50 -21.03
CA TYR A 110 -14.47 0.68 -20.68
C TYR A 110 -15.38 0.56 -21.89
N ALA A 111 -15.02 1.21 -23.01
CA ALA A 111 -15.78 1.10 -24.25
C ALA A 111 -15.88 -0.36 -24.75
N ARG A 112 -14.78 -1.13 -24.66
CA ARG A 112 -14.77 -2.57 -24.96
C ARG A 112 -15.57 -3.43 -23.99
N MET A 113 -15.69 -3.02 -22.71
CA MET A 113 -16.55 -3.71 -21.74
C MET A 113 -18.05 -3.61 -22.07
N LEU A 114 -18.43 -2.64 -22.91
CA LEU A 114 -19.82 -2.42 -23.32
C LEU A 114 -20.19 -3.24 -24.58
N GLU A 115 -19.25 -3.96 -25.18
CA GLU A 115 -19.45 -4.79 -26.36
C GLU A 115 -18.82 -6.17 -26.18
N ASP A 116 -19.54 -7.23 -26.54
CA ASP A 116 -19.02 -8.59 -26.63
C ASP A 116 -18.70 -8.92 -28.09
N VAL A 117 -17.58 -9.62 -28.33
CA VAL A 117 -17.11 -10.00 -29.68
C VAL A 117 -16.96 -11.51 -29.76
N ASP A 118 -17.68 -12.16 -30.68
CA ASP A 118 -17.51 -13.58 -30.97
C ASP A 118 -16.33 -13.79 -31.91
N VAL A 119 -15.35 -14.57 -31.46
CA VAL A 119 -14.10 -14.76 -32.19
C VAL A 119 -13.74 -16.22 -32.39
N SER A 120 -13.06 -16.46 -33.52
CA SER A 120 -12.30 -17.69 -33.77
C SER A 120 -10.84 -17.32 -34.01
N HIS A 121 -9.90 -18.21 -33.70
CA HIS A 121 -8.50 -17.94 -33.95
C HIS A 121 -7.71 -19.15 -34.48
N ILE A 122 -6.57 -18.85 -35.08
CA ILE A 122 -5.51 -19.79 -35.45
C ILE A 122 -4.27 -19.35 -34.67
N LEU A 123 -3.72 -20.22 -33.82
CA LEU A 123 -2.47 -19.96 -33.09
C LEU A 123 -1.32 -20.71 -33.74
N ILE A 124 -0.24 -19.99 -34.05
CA ILE A 124 1.04 -20.55 -34.48
C ILE A 124 2.07 -20.17 -33.42
N ARG A 125 2.57 -21.15 -32.68
CA ARG A 125 3.51 -20.92 -31.59
C ARG A 125 4.88 -20.50 -32.11
N VAL A 126 5.55 -19.63 -31.38
CA VAL A 126 6.95 -19.28 -31.66
C VAL A 126 7.81 -20.20 -30.80
N ALA A 127 8.62 -21.01 -31.47
CA ALA A 127 9.69 -21.78 -30.82
C ALA A 127 10.97 -20.91 -30.74
N GLU A 128 12.05 -21.30 -31.44
CA GLU A 128 13.30 -20.54 -31.45
C GLU A 128 13.31 -19.43 -32.51
N ASP A 129 12.67 -19.67 -33.68
CA ASP A 129 12.64 -18.73 -34.80
C ASP A 129 11.27 -18.07 -34.97
N THR A 130 11.22 -16.78 -34.62
CA THR A 130 10.01 -15.97 -34.78
C THR A 130 9.66 -15.72 -36.27
N THR A 131 10.67 -15.74 -37.17
CA THR A 131 10.48 -15.54 -38.60
C THR A 131 9.79 -16.73 -39.25
N ALA A 132 10.20 -17.94 -38.87
CA ALA A 132 9.56 -19.16 -39.36
C ALA A 132 8.08 -19.23 -38.93
N ALA A 133 7.77 -18.90 -37.67
CA ALA A 133 6.40 -18.84 -37.18
C ALA A 133 5.57 -17.76 -37.90
N TYR A 134 6.14 -16.59 -38.16
CA TYR A 134 5.48 -15.53 -38.94
C TYR A 134 5.17 -15.99 -40.38
N ASN A 135 6.14 -16.60 -41.05
CA ASN A 135 5.96 -17.11 -42.41
C ASN A 135 4.86 -18.17 -42.47
N LYS A 136 4.81 -19.10 -41.50
CA LYS A 136 3.74 -20.09 -41.36
C LYS A 136 2.37 -19.41 -41.15
N ALA A 137 2.31 -18.32 -40.37
CA ALA A 137 1.08 -17.55 -40.20
C ALA A 137 0.65 -16.86 -41.49
N MET A 138 1.60 -16.36 -42.28
CA MET A 138 1.31 -15.78 -43.62
C MET A 138 0.84 -16.83 -44.62
N GLU A 139 1.36 -18.07 -44.57
CA GLU A 139 0.85 -19.20 -45.38
C GLU A 139 -0.58 -19.54 -45.03
N ALA A 140 -0.90 -19.65 -43.72
CA ALA A 140 -2.25 -19.86 -43.25
C ALA A 140 -3.21 -18.74 -43.70
N LEU A 141 -2.76 -17.49 -43.65
CA LEU A 141 -3.53 -16.32 -44.10
C LEU A 141 -3.84 -16.39 -45.62
N LYS A 142 -2.86 -16.80 -46.42
CA LYS A 142 -3.04 -16.99 -47.88
C LYS A 142 -3.99 -18.15 -48.18
N GLU A 143 -3.99 -19.20 -47.37
CA GLU A 143 -4.91 -20.34 -47.54
C GLU A 143 -6.36 -19.95 -47.22
N LEU A 144 -6.57 -19.00 -46.29
CA LEU A 144 -7.89 -18.45 -45.96
C LEU A 144 -8.57 -17.73 -47.13
N GLU A 145 -7.84 -17.38 -48.22
CA GLU A 145 -8.43 -16.85 -49.44
C GLU A 145 -9.21 -17.90 -50.24
N LYS A 146 -8.89 -19.21 -50.02
CA LYS A 146 -9.42 -20.33 -50.79
C LYS A 146 -10.24 -21.33 -49.98
N GLU A 147 -9.96 -21.43 -48.70
CA GLU A 147 -10.56 -22.40 -47.79
C GLU A 147 -11.29 -21.74 -46.63
N SER A 148 -12.21 -22.49 -46.03
CA SER A 148 -12.94 -22.02 -44.85
C SER A 148 -12.00 -21.88 -43.64
N PHE A 149 -12.29 -20.90 -42.74
CA PHE A 149 -11.50 -20.67 -41.55
C PHE A 149 -11.31 -21.93 -40.70
N GLY A 150 -12.37 -22.73 -40.51
CA GLY A 150 -12.31 -23.97 -39.71
C GLY A 150 -11.35 -25.00 -40.31
N LYS A 151 -11.30 -25.18 -41.65
CA LYS A 151 -10.35 -26.08 -42.27
C LYS A 151 -8.91 -25.64 -42.09
N VAL A 152 -8.66 -24.34 -42.26
CA VAL A 152 -7.31 -23.75 -42.08
C VAL A 152 -6.91 -23.82 -40.59
N ALA A 153 -7.85 -23.58 -39.67
CA ALA A 153 -7.60 -23.72 -38.24
C ALA A 153 -7.24 -25.18 -37.87
N ALA A 154 -7.96 -26.16 -38.37
CA ALA A 154 -7.65 -27.56 -38.15
C ALA A 154 -6.26 -27.97 -38.68
N LYS A 155 -5.78 -27.34 -39.74
CA LYS A 155 -4.49 -27.64 -40.37
C LYS A 155 -3.30 -26.94 -39.70
N TYR A 156 -3.47 -25.68 -39.27
CA TYR A 156 -2.37 -24.81 -38.85
C TYR A 156 -2.36 -24.49 -37.38
N SER A 157 -3.54 -24.53 -36.67
CA SER A 157 -3.61 -24.11 -35.30
C SER A 157 -2.90 -25.08 -34.36
N GLU A 158 -2.07 -24.53 -33.50
CA GLU A 158 -1.33 -25.24 -32.44
C GLU A 158 -1.96 -25.01 -31.06
N ASP A 159 -3.22 -24.52 -31.01
CA ASP A 159 -3.98 -24.41 -29.78
C ASP A 159 -4.75 -25.71 -29.52
N PRO A 160 -4.34 -26.50 -28.51
CA PRO A 160 -4.98 -27.79 -28.25
C PRO A 160 -6.41 -27.65 -27.72
N SER A 161 -6.80 -26.51 -27.17
CA SER A 161 -8.14 -26.28 -26.63
C SER A 161 -9.20 -26.11 -27.73
N MET A 162 -8.76 -25.79 -28.96
CA MET A 162 -9.62 -25.47 -30.09
C MET A 162 -9.72 -26.61 -31.15
N ALA A 163 -9.14 -27.78 -30.88
CA ALA A 163 -9.04 -28.87 -31.86
C ALA A 163 -10.41 -29.43 -32.28
N GLY A 164 -11.46 -29.28 -31.49
CA GLY A 164 -12.83 -29.75 -31.78
C GLY A 164 -13.76 -28.71 -32.40
N ASP A 165 -13.47 -27.39 -32.24
CA ASP A 165 -14.40 -26.28 -32.52
C ASP A 165 -13.98 -25.40 -33.70
N SER A 166 -13.13 -25.93 -34.59
CA SER A 166 -12.65 -25.16 -35.77
C SER A 166 -12.03 -23.79 -35.42
N GLY A 167 -11.40 -23.72 -34.25
CA GLY A 167 -10.75 -22.50 -33.73
C GLY A 167 -11.71 -21.51 -33.05
N ARG A 168 -13.00 -21.86 -32.83
CA ARG A 168 -13.95 -20.92 -32.17
C ARG A 168 -13.69 -20.81 -30.68
N ILE A 169 -13.53 -19.57 -30.20
CA ILE A 169 -13.42 -19.24 -28.77
C ILE A 169 -14.80 -18.90 -28.18
N GLY A 170 -15.68 -18.31 -29.01
CA GLY A 170 -16.96 -17.75 -28.57
C GLY A 170 -16.84 -16.26 -28.25
N TYR A 171 -17.85 -15.75 -27.51
CA TYR A 171 -17.86 -14.34 -27.12
C TYR A 171 -16.82 -14.01 -26.05
N ILE A 172 -16.01 -13.00 -26.32
CA ILE A 172 -15.07 -12.40 -25.40
C ILE A 172 -15.50 -10.98 -25.04
N THR A 173 -15.06 -10.49 -23.92
CA THR A 173 -15.16 -9.06 -23.51
C THR A 173 -13.80 -8.53 -23.13
N ALA A 174 -13.69 -7.22 -22.86
CA ALA A 174 -12.44 -6.58 -22.45
C ALA A 174 -11.78 -7.30 -21.26
N LEU A 175 -10.45 -7.30 -21.23
CA LEU A 175 -9.63 -7.83 -20.14
C LEU A 175 -9.76 -9.38 -19.93
N THR A 176 -10.28 -10.09 -20.91
CA THR A 176 -10.40 -11.57 -20.88
C THR A 176 -9.31 -12.28 -21.69
N THR A 177 -8.67 -11.57 -22.62
CA THR A 177 -7.57 -12.07 -23.46
C THR A 177 -6.34 -11.18 -23.31
N VAL A 178 -5.19 -11.61 -23.86
CA VAL A 178 -3.97 -10.77 -23.89
C VAL A 178 -4.17 -9.54 -24.77
N TYR A 179 -3.56 -8.43 -24.41
CA TYR A 179 -3.86 -7.12 -25.00
C TYR A 179 -3.72 -7.04 -26.53
N PRO A 180 -2.65 -7.55 -27.19
CA PRO A 180 -2.57 -7.50 -28.66
C PRO A 180 -3.68 -8.29 -29.35
N PHE A 181 -4.09 -9.43 -28.77
CA PHE A 181 -5.22 -10.23 -29.25
C PHE A 181 -6.53 -9.43 -29.15
N GLU A 182 -6.78 -8.85 -27.97
CA GLU A 182 -7.97 -8.04 -27.72
C GLU A 182 -8.05 -6.84 -28.68
N VAL A 183 -6.93 -6.10 -28.88
CA VAL A 183 -6.86 -4.99 -29.82
C VAL A 183 -7.24 -5.44 -31.24
N ALA A 184 -6.70 -6.56 -31.68
CA ALA A 184 -6.99 -7.07 -33.01
C ALA A 184 -8.46 -7.54 -33.15
N ALA A 185 -9.00 -8.22 -32.12
CA ALA A 185 -10.40 -8.66 -32.13
C ALA A 185 -11.37 -7.47 -32.22
N TYR A 186 -11.15 -6.41 -31.42
CA TYR A 186 -12.02 -5.23 -31.45
C TYR A 186 -11.85 -4.36 -32.70
N ASN A 187 -10.68 -4.38 -33.36
CA ASN A 187 -10.44 -3.61 -34.59
C ASN A 187 -10.79 -4.37 -35.87
N THR A 188 -11.01 -5.67 -35.82
CA THR A 188 -11.34 -6.47 -37.05
C THR A 188 -12.86 -6.42 -37.28
N PRO A 189 -13.33 -6.07 -38.49
CA PRO A 189 -14.76 -6.06 -38.81
C PRO A 189 -15.39 -7.46 -38.77
N VAL A 190 -16.70 -7.53 -38.51
CA VAL A 190 -17.46 -8.80 -38.54
C VAL A 190 -17.31 -9.49 -39.89
N GLY A 191 -17.11 -10.79 -39.87
CA GLY A 191 -16.89 -11.64 -41.04
C GLY A 191 -15.47 -11.57 -41.64
N LYS A 192 -14.60 -10.69 -41.09
CA LYS A 192 -13.20 -10.57 -41.53
C LYS A 192 -12.25 -11.23 -40.53
N TYR A 193 -10.99 -11.36 -40.92
CA TYR A 193 -9.91 -11.84 -40.06
C TYR A 193 -8.75 -10.84 -40.03
N SER A 194 -7.99 -10.84 -38.95
CA SER A 194 -6.81 -10.01 -38.75
C SER A 194 -5.63 -10.52 -39.57
N GLY A 195 -4.60 -9.70 -39.77
CA GLY A 195 -3.26 -10.19 -40.06
C GLY A 195 -2.66 -10.97 -38.87
N PRO A 196 -1.43 -11.50 -39.01
CA PRO A 196 -0.75 -12.18 -37.93
C PRO A 196 -0.47 -11.22 -36.77
N VAL A 197 -1.06 -11.48 -35.62
CA VAL A 197 -0.94 -10.69 -34.37
C VAL A 197 0.04 -11.37 -33.44
N ARG A 198 1.14 -10.73 -33.09
CA ARG A 198 2.14 -11.26 -32.15
C ARG A 198 1.66 -11.11 -30.71
N THR A 199 1.66 -12.21 -29.96
CA THR A 199 1.45 -12.25 -28.52
C THR A 199 2.55 -13.07 -27.83
N MET A 200 2.56 -13.14 -26.51
CA MET A 200 3.48 -14.00 -25.78
C MET A 200 3.34 -15.50 -26.16
N PHE A 201 2.19 -15.94 -26.67
CA PHE A 201 1.93 -17.34 -27.05
C PHE A 201 2.38 -17.68 -28.47
N GLY A 202 2.51 -16.69 -29.35
CA GLY A 202 2.81 -16.90 -30.76
C GLY A 202 2.18 -15.86 -31.67
N TYR A 203 1.94 -16.23 -32.93
CA TYR A 203 1.17 -15.45 -33.88
C TYR A 203 -0.27 -15.97 -33.94
N HIS A 204 -1.22 -15.04 -33.87
CA HIS A 204 -2.64 -15.33 -33.99
C HIS A 204 -3.21 -14.72 -35.28
N ILE A 205 -4.08 -15.46 -35.95
CA ILE A 205 -5.00 -14.95 -36.96
C ILE A 205 -6.38 -15.02 -36.32
N ILE A 206 -7.03 -13.86 -36.18
CA ILE A 206 -8.30 -13.75 -35.44
C ILE A 206 -9.40 -13.44 -36.44
N LYS A 207 -10.46 -14.26 -36.44
CA LYS A 207 -11.69 -14.00 -37.21
C LYS A 207 -12.75 -13.48 -36.24
N VAL A 208 -13.41 -12.39 -36.57
CA VAL A 208 -14.58 -11.89 -35.87
C VAL A 208 -15.83 -12.48 -36.51
N ASN A 209 -16.58 -13.27 -35.77
CA ASN A 209 -17.80 -13.94 -36.24
C ASN A 209 -19.02 -13.03 -36.05
N ASP A 210 -19.13 -12.38 -34.89
CA ASP A 210 -20.27 -11.53 -34.53
C ASP A 210 -19.86 -10.48 -33.48
N ARG A 211 -20.72 -9.47 -33.30
CA ARG A 211 -20.63 -8.46 -32.25
C ARG A 211 -22.01 -8.19 -31.67
N ARG A 212 -22.07 -7.96 -30.36
CA ARG A 212 -23.31 -7.59 -29.69
C ARG A 212 -23.04 -6.60 -28.55
N PRO A 213 -24.00 -5.76 -28.16
CA PRO A 213 -23.94 -5.03 -26.91
C PRO A 213 -23.73 -6.03 -25.75
N THR A 214 -22.96 -5.63 -24.75
CA THR A 214 -22.76 -6.50 -23.57
C THR A 214 -24.08 -6.81 -22.87
N ARG A 215 -24.20 -8.01 -22.35
CA ARG A 215 -25.34 -8.43 -21.54
C ARG A 215 -25.27 -7.91 -20.08
N GLY A 216 -24.22 -7.18 -19.74
CA GLY A 216 -23.97 -6.68 -18.38
C GLY A 216 -23.37 -7.74 -17.48
N GLN A 217 -23.88 -7.80 -16.26
CA GLN A 217 -23.43 -8.71 -15.22
C GLN A 217 -24.60 -9.48 -14.62
N VAL A 218 -24.38 -10.76 -14.33
CA VAL A 218 -25.38 -11.60 -13.67
C VAL A 218 -24.82 -12.22 -12.40
N LYS A 219 -25.58 -12.19 -11.32
CA LYS A 219 -25.26 -12.84 -10.06
C LYS A 219 -26.14 -14.08 -9.92
N VAL A 220 -25.51 -15.23 -9.77
CA VAL A 220 -26.22 -16.49 -9.63
C VAL A 220 -25.69 -17.30 -8.45
N ALA A 221 -26.53 -18.22 -7.96
CA ALA A 221 -26.09 -19.36 -7.20
C ALA A 221 -26.28 -20.64 -8.05
N HIS A 222 -25.40 -21.62 -7.89
CA HIS A 222 -25.56 -22.88 -8.57
C HIS A 222 -25.31 -24.11 -7.68
N ILE A 223 -25.88 -25.24 -8.07
CA ILE A 223 -25.58 -26.55 -7.52
C ILE A 223 -25.02 -27.37 -8.66
N PHE A 224 -23.81 -27.89 -8.52
CA PHE A 224 -23.12 -28.67 -9.53
C PHE A 224 -23.10 -30.14 -9.17
N LYS A 225 -23.47 -30.98 -10.12
CA LYS A 225 -23.40 -32.46 -10.04
C LYS A 225 -22.54 -32.97 -11.20
N ARG A 226 -21.39 -33.53 -10.87
CA ARG A 226 -20.39 -33.99 -11.84
C ARG A 226 -20.82 -35.25 -12.57
N LYS A 227 -20.61 -35.34 -13.87
CA LYS A 227 -20.72 -36.58 -14.63
C LYS A 227 -19.51 -37.46 -14.34
N PRO A 228 -19.70 -38.73 -13.91
CA PRO A 228 -18.57 -39.64 -13.76
C PRO A 228 -17.93 -39.96 -15.12
N ILE A 229 -16.58 -39.96 -15.14
CA ILE A 229 -15.82 -40.29 -16.35
C ILE A 229 -16.12 -41.74 -16.76
N GLY A 230 -16.50 -41.96 -18.03
CA GLY A 230 -16.83 -43.29 -18.54
C GLY A 230 -18.18 -43.86 -18.06
N ALA A 231 -19.06 -43.02 -17.51
CA ALA A 231 -20.37 -43.43 -17.03
C ALA A 231 -21.24 -44.04 -18.15
N LYS A 232 -21.89 -45.15 -17.84
CA LYS A 232 -22.91 -45.76 -18.72
C LYS A 232 -24.20 -44.93 -18.70
N SER A 233 -25.01 -45.03 -19.77
CA SER A 233 -26.27 -44.30 -19.91
C SER A 233 -27.17 -44.40 -18.66
N ALA A 234 -27.36 -45.59 -18.12
CA ALA A 234 -28.18 -45.81 -16.92
C ALA A 234 -27.70 -45.01 -15.69
N SER A 235 -26.38 -44.82 -15.54
CA SER A 235 -25.80 -43.98 -14.45
C SER A 235 -26.04 -42.48 -14.70
N LEU A 236 -26.02 -42.05 -15.94
CA LEU A 236 -26.33 -40.67 -16.33
C LEU A 236 -27.83 -40.38 -16.14
N ASP A 237 -28.71 -41.33 -16.46
CA ASP A 237 -30.15 -41.19 -16.22
C ASP A 237 -30.49 -41.14 -14.73
N SER A 238 -29.81 -41.95 -13.91
CA SER A 238 -29.94 -41.87 -12.44
C SER A 238 -29.47 -40.51 -11.90
N LEU A 239 -28.33 -39.97 -12.38
CA LEU A 239 -27.85 -38.67 -11.99
C LEU A 239 -28.82 -37.55 -12.39
N LYS A 240 -29.38 -37.62 -13.59
CA LYS A 240 -30.43 -36.72 -14.07
C LYS A 240 -31.63 -36.73 -13.13
N GLN A 241 -32.11 -37.89 -12.74
CA GLN A 241 -33.23 -38.03 -11.78
C GLN A 241 -32.91 -37.38 -10.43
N VAL A 242 -31.71 -37.57 -9.89
CA VAL A 242 -31.26 -36.94 -8.65
C VAL A 242 -31.29 -35.40 -8.78
N VAL A 243 -30.80 -34.85 -9.88
CA VAL A 243 -30.77 -33.40 -10.12
C VAL A 243 -32.19 -32.83 -10.22
N TYR A 244 -33.07 -33.48 -10.97
CA TYR A 244 -34.47 -33.03 -11.12
C TYR A 244 -35.29 -33.20 -9.84
N SER A 245 -35.04 -34.26 -9.04
CA SER A 245 -35.63 -34.39 -7.71
C SER A 245 -35.21 -33.27 -6.79
N LEU A 246 -33.89 -32.95 -6.74
CA LEU A 246 -33.37 -31.87 -5.95
C LEU A 246 -33.93 -30.48 -6.39
N TYR A 247 -34.04 -30.27 -7.70
CA TYR A 247 -34.69 -29.07 -8.25
C TYR A 247 -36.16 -28.97 -7.80
N SER A 248 -36.92 -30.10 -7.83
CA SER A 248 -38.31 -30.15 -7.37
C SER A 248 -38.42 -29.86 -5.87
N ASP A 249 -37.56 -30.46 -5.05
CA ASP A 249 -37.54 -30.25 -3.59
C ASP A 249 -37.26 -28.77 -3.24
N ILE A 250 -36.33 -28.12 -3.96
CA ILE A 250 -36.07 -26.68 -3.78
C ILE A 250 -37.26 -25.85 -4.25
N LYS A 251 -37.85 -26.17 -5.42
CA LYS A 251 -38.98 -25.44 -5.99
C LYS A 251 -40.23 -25.51 -5.13
N SER A 252 -40.46 -26.66 -4.47
CA SER A 252 -41.59 -26.85 -3.55
C SER A 252 -41.37 -26.27 -2.15
N GLY A 253 -40.17 -25.73 -1.84
CA GLY A 253 -39.82 -25.21 -0.53
C GLY A 253 -39.47 -26.27 0.52
N LYS A 254 -39.35 -27.53 0.15
CA LYS A 254 -38.98 -28.63 1.05
C LYS A 254 -37.53 -28.47 1.56
N THR A 255 -36.65 -27.84 0.78
CA THR A 255 -35.31 -27.42 1.19
C THR A 255 -35.00 -26.06 0.58
N ASN A 256 -34.17 -25.26 1.23
CA ASN A 256 -33.71 -24.00 0.63
C ASN A 256 -32.50 -24.26 -0.29
N PHE A 257 -32.26 -23.33 -1.22
CA PHE A 257 -31.21 -23.47 -2.23
C PHE A 257 -29.81 -23.53 -1.62
N ALA A 258 -29.52 -22.68 -0.63
CA ALA A 258 -28.19 -22.59 -0.04
C ALA A 258 -27.85 -23.86 0.76
N ASP A 259 -28.80 -24.40 1.55
CA ASP A 259 -28.59 -25.64 2.28
C ASP A 259 -28.41 -26.82 1.33
N ALA A 260 -29.19 -26.87 0.24
CA ALA A 260 -29.05 -27.90 -0.80
C ALA A 260 -27.68 -27.81 -1.52
N ALA A 261 -27.17 -26.59 -1.74
CA ALA A 261 -25.85 -26.37 -2.31
C ALA A 261 -24.73 -26.81 -1.35
N ILE A 262 -24.83 -26.45 -0.08
CA ILE A 262 -23.86 -26.84 0.97
C ILE A 262 -23.81 -28.36 1.11
N ALA A 263 -24.98 -29.02 1.12
CA ALA A 263 -25.08 -30.46 1.31
C ALA A 263 -24.70 -31.25 0.06
N GLY A 264 -24.90 -30.70 -1.14
CA GLY A 264 -24.91 -31.49 -2.35
C GLY A 264 -24.15 -30.97 -3.56
N SER A 265 -23.61 -29.73 -3.59
CA SER A 265 -22.79 -29.26 -4.70
C SER A 265 -21.39 -29.88 -4.65
N GLU A 266 -20.88 -30.29 -5.82
CA GLU A 266 -19.59 -30.99 -5.96
C GLU A 266 -18.46 -30.06 -6.44
N ASP A 267 -18.58 -28.78 -6.16
CA ASP A 267 -17.58 -27.76 -6.47
C ASP A 267 -17.32 -26.82 -5.29
N GLY A 268 -16.42 -25.84 -5.50
CA GLY A 268 -16.00 -24.90 -4.45
C GLY A 268 -17.10 -23.96 -3.96
N ALA A 269 -18.14 -23.71 -4.78
CA ALA A 269 -19.23 -22.81 -4.44
C ALA A 269 -20.17 -23.40 -3.36
N ALA A 270 -20.12 -24.71 -3.11
CA ALA A 270 -20.86 -25.37 -2.05
C ALA A 270 -20.72 -24.65 -0.70
N LYS A 271 -19.50 -24.24 -0.34
CA LYS A 271 -19.19 -23.58 0.94
C LYS A 271 -19.88 -22.21 1.12
N SER A 272 -20.29 -21.59 0.02
CA SER A 272 -20.95 -20.29 -0.03
C SER A 272 -22.44 -20.41 -0.40
N GLY A 273 -23.08 -21.59 -0.13
CA GLY A 273 -24.46 -21.81 -0.50
C GLY A 273 -24.70 -21.80 -2.01
N GLY A 274 -23.66 -22.09 -2.80
CA GLY A 274 -23.70 -22.12 -4.26
C GLY A 274 -23.47 -20.74 -4.91
N GLU A 275 -23.32 -19.66 -4.16
CA GLU A 275 -23.13 -18.33 -4.74
C GLU A 275 -21.82 -18.21 -5.51
N LEU A 276 -21.91 -17.65 -6.73
CA LEU A 276 -20.78 -17.29 -7.57
C LEU A 276 -20.53 -15.79 -7.53
N PRO A 277 -19.29 -15.34 -7.80
CA PRO A 277 -19.03 -13.92 -8.11
C PRO A 277 -19.92 -13.43 -9.25
N TRP A 278 -19.99 -12.10 -9.45
CA TRP A 278 -20.62 -11.53 -10.62
C TRP A 278 -19.98 -12.09 -11.91
N ILE A 279 -20.82 -12.59 -12.80
CA ILE A 279 -20.43 -13.18 -14.08
C ILE A 279 -20.63 -12.16 -15.19
N THR A 280 -19.60 -11.96 -16.01
CA THR A 280 -19.62 -11.25 -17.29
C THR A 280 -19.35 -12.26 -18.40
N THR A 281 -19.53 -11.85 -19.65
CA THR A 281 -19.25 -12.68 -20.83
C THR A 281 -17.82 -13.26 -20.81
N GLY A 282 -17.66 -14.53 -21.17
CA GLY A 282 -16.38 -15.25 -21.25
C GLY A 282 -15.81 -15.72 -19.91
N LYS A 283 -16.60 -15.72 -18.82
CA LYS A 283 -16.14 -16.17 -17.48
C LYS A 283 -16.46 -17.61 -17.16
N THR A 284 -17.49 -18.17 -17.81
CA THR A 284 -17.90 -19.57 -17.60
C THR A 284 -18.18 -20.23 -18.95
N ASN A 285 -18.66 -21.49 -18.92
CA ASN A 285 -19.09 -22.17 -20.13
C ASN A 285 -20.26 -21.43 -20.81
N GLU A 286 -20.25 -21.34 -22.14
CA GLU A 286 -21.22 -20.61 -22.95
C GLU A 286 -22.67 -20.98 -22.60
N LEU A 287 -22.99 -22.29 -22.50
CA LEU A 287 -24.32 -22.74 -22.14
C LEU A 287 -24.78 -22.26 -20.76
N PHE A 288 -23.85 -22.24 -19.79
CA PHE A 288 -24.14 -21.74 -18.45
C PHE A 288 -24.40 -20.22 -18.48
N GLU A 289 -23.54 -19.47 -19.17
CA GLU A 289 -23.71 -18.02 -19.34
C GLU A 289 -25.01 -17.67 -20.04
N ASP A 290 -25.29 -18.31 -21.18
CA ASP A 290 -26.50 -18.04 -21.97
C ASP A 290 -27.76 -18.32 -21.15
N THR A 291 -27.74 -19.42 -20.39
CA THR A 291 -28.87 -19.72 -19.49
C THR A 291 -29.02 -18.66 -18.40
N ALA A 292 -27.94 -18.31 -17.73
CA ALA A 292 -27.96 -17.32 -16.64
C ALA A 292 -28.43 -15.93 -17.12
N PHE A 293 -27.91 -15.50 -18.27
CA PHE A 293 -28.29 -14.21 -18.87
C PHE A 293 -29.71 -14.18 -19.46
N ALA A 294 -30.23 -15.36 -19.88
CA ALA A 294 -31.62 -15.49 -20.36
C ALA A 294 -32.67 -15.55 -19.25
N MET A 295 -32.26 -15.62 -17.98
CA MET A 295 -33.17 -15.58 -16.84
C MET A 295 -33.51 -14.15 -16.49
N ASP A 296 -34.81 -13.80 -16.42
CA ASP A 296 -35.27 -12.41 -16.18
C ASP A 296 -35.89 -12.19 -14.81
N THR A 297 -36.30 -13.27 -14.13
CA THR A 297 -36.98 -13.19 -12.83
C THR A 297 -36.02 -13.57 -11.71
N ILE A 298 -35.70 -12.64 -10.81
CA ILE A 298 -34.89 -12.91 -9.62
C ILE A 298 -35.54 -14.04 -8.80
N GLY A 299 -34.75 -15.01 -8.35
CA GLY A 299 -35.17 -16.19 -7.64
C GLY A 299 -35.60 -17.34 -8.55
N SER A 300 -35.79 -17.15 -9.87
CA SER A 300 -36.06 -18.24 -10.81
C SER A 300 -34.89 -19.21 -10.90
N MET A 301 -35.19 -20.43 -11.31
CA MET A 301 -34.19 -21.50 -11.42
C MET A 301 -34.28 -22.19 -12.78
N ARG A 302 -33.14 -22.67 -13.27
CA ARG A 302 -33.00 -23.48 -14.47
C ARG A 302 -32.08 -24.66 -14.20
N VAL A 303 -32.39 -25.80 -14.86
CA VAL A 303 -31.50 -26.97 -14.89
C VAL A 303 -30.87 -27.05 -16.25
N ILE A 304 -29.56 -27.21 -16.32
CA ILE A 304 -28.82 -27.42 -17.57
C ILE A 304 -27.90 -28.64 -17.46
N GLU A 305 -27.67 -29.27 -18.61
CA GLU A 305 -26.69 -30.31 -18.77
C GLU A 305 -25.49 -29.79 -19.53
N ALA A 306 -24.40 -29.53 -18.81
CA ALA A 306 -23.12 -29.11 -19.39
C ALA A 306 -22.22 -30.33 -19.69
N PRO A 307 -21.12 -30.17 -20.47
CA PRO A 307 -20.22 -31.29 -20.81
C PRO A 307 -19.70 -32.05 -19.58
N TYR A 308 -19.46 -31.39 -18.46
CA TYR A 308 -18.84 -31.94 -17.25
C TYR A 308 -19.83 -32.36 -16.18
N GLY A 309 -21.11 -32.04 -16.33
CA GLY A 309 -22.12 -32.32 -15.33
C GLY A 309 -23.39 -31.50 -15.47
N TRP A 310 -24.22 -31.62 -14.46
CA TRP A 310 -25.49 -30.92 -14.37
C TRP A 310 -25.38 -29.72 -13.44
N HIS A 311 -26.06 -28.63 -13.80
CA HIS A 311 -26.18 -27.47 -12.94
C HIS A 311 -27.65 -27.12 -12.68
N ILE A 312 -27.96 -26.81 -11.43
CA ILE A 312 -29.19 -26.09 -11.07
C ILE A 312 -28.74 -24.63 -10.83
N ILE A 313 -29.16 -23.70 -11.68
CA ILE A 313 -28.81 -22.30 -11.62
C ILE A 313 -29.97 -21.51 -11.05
N LYS A 314 -29.72 -20.67 -10.06
CA LYS A 314 -30.71 -19.73 -9.49
C LYS A 314 -30.22 -18.30 -9.74
N LEU A 315 -31.06 -17.47 -10.35
CA LEU A 315 -30.78 -16.04 -10.54
C LEU A 315 -30.92 -15.29 -9.21
N LEU A 316 -29.88 -14.58 -8.81
CA LEU A 316 -29.87 -13.75 -7.61
C LEU A 316 -30.01 -12.27 -7.92
N ASP A 317 -29.34 -11.80 -8.99
CA ASP A 317 -29.38 -10.40 -9.40
C ASP A 317 -28.88 -10.24 -10.84
N LYS A 318 -29.18 -9.10 -11.48
CA LYS A 318 -28.76 -8.76 -12.83
C LYS A 318 -28.61 -7.24 -12.96
N LYS A 319 -27.49 -6.78 -13.51
CA LYS A 319 -27.24 -5.35 -13.69
C LYS A 319 -26.41 -5.07 -14.94
N PRO A 320 -26.47 -3.84 -15.49
CA PRO A 320 -25.52 -3.41 -16.52
C PRO A 320 -24.09 -3.37 -15.98
N ILE A 321 -23.12 -3.11 -16.86
CA ILE A 321 -21.75 -2.77 -16.44
C ILE A 321 -21.82 -1.47 -15.62
N ASP A 322 -21.14 -1.46 -14.48
CA ASP A 322 -21.10 -0.28 -13.59
C ASP A 322 -20.45 0.92 -14.33
N PRO A 323 -20.77 2.18 -13.94
CA PRO A 323 -20.15 3.37 -14.52
C PRO A 323 -18.63 3.35 -14.52
N ILE A 324 -18.02 4.09 -15.45
CA ILE A 324 -16.55 4.10 -15.63
C ILE A 324 -15.82 4.50 -14.34
N GLU A 325 -16.38 5.39 -13.55
CA GLU A 325 -15.80 5.83 -12.26
C GLU A 325 -15.65 4.68 -11.27
N ASP A 326 -16.62 3.77 -11.26
CA ASP A 326 -16.65 2.63 -10.34
C ASP A 326 -15.75 1.47 -10.80
N VAL A 327 -15.63 1.27 -12.13
CA VAL A 327 -14.82 0.17 -12.69
C VAL A 327 -13.37 0.58 -12.98
N THR A 328 -13.04 1.87 -13.00
CA THR A 328 -11.66 2.36 -13.24
C THR A 328 -10.62 1.68 -12.34
N PRO A 329 -10.81 1.51 -11.01
CA PRO A 329 -9.83 0.83 -10.17
C PRO A 329 -9.59 -0.64 -10.57
N LEU A 330 -10.63 -1.33 -11.05
CA LEU A 330 -10.54 -2.69 -11.55
C LEU A 330 -9.75 -2.74 -12.87
N ILE A 331 -10.09 -1.86 -13.82
CA ILE A 331 -9.39 -1.74 -15.11
C ILE A 331 -7.90 -1.46 -14.86
N GLU A 332 -7.56 -0.46 -14.07
CA GLU A 332 -6.18 -0.13 -13.73
C GLU A 332 -5.44 -1.27 -13.04
N SER A 333 -6.12 -2.02 -12.18
CA SER A 333 -5.53 -3.20 -11.52
C SER A 333 -5.19 -4.30 -12.52
N ARG A 334 -6.04 -4.54 -13.51
CA ARG A 334 -5.80 -5.53 -14.57
C ARG A 334 -4.69 -5.09 -15.52
N MET A 335 -4.70 -3.82 -15.91
CA MET A 335 -3.68 -3.23 -16.79
C MET A 335 -2.26 -3.33 -16.21
N ARG A 336 -2.09 -3.28 -14.89
CA ARG A 336 -0.77 -3.44 -14.24
C ARG A 336 -0.14 -4.82 -14.42
N GLY A 337 -0.90 -5.82 -14.77
CA GLY A 337 -0.44 -7.21 -14.92
C GLY A 337 -0.25 -7.65 -16.36
N ASP A 338 -0.39 -6.76 -17.36
CA ASP A 338 -0.33 -7.13 -18.77
C ASP A 338 0.51 -6.17 -19.65
N GLU A 339 0.52 -6.41 -20.94
CA GLU A 339 1.30 -5.68 -21.95
C GLU A 339 0.91 -4.19 -22.08
N ARG A 340 -0.24 -3.76 -21.53
CA ARG A 340 -0.62 -2.33 -21.45
C ARG A 340 0.36 -1.53 -20.61
N THR A 341 1.03 -2.17 -19.67
CA THR A 341 2.12 -1.55 -18.90
C THR A 341 3.26 -1.09 -19.82
N LEU A 342 3.57 -1.89 -20.86
CA LEU A 342 4.59 -1.53 -21.85
C LEU A 342 4.15 -0.34 -22.72
N VAL A 343 2.86 -0.27 -23.07
CA VAL A 343 2.31 0.88 -23.83
C VAL A 343 2.43 2.17 -23.02
N ILE A 344 2.11 2.12 -21.72
CA ILE A 344 2.25 3.28 -20.81
C ILE A 344 3.72 3.66 -20.68
N TYR A 345 4.61 2.69 -20.51
CA TYR A 345 6.05 2.91 -20.40
C TYR A 345 6.63 3.52 -21.69
N ASP A 346 6.35 2.93 -22.84
CA ASP A 346 6.83 3.45 -24.15
C ASP A 346 6.31 4.87 -24.42
N SER A 347 5.05 5.16 -24.07
CA SER A 347 4.48 6.51 -24.17
C SER A 347 5.23 7.49 -23.29
N PHE A 348 5.49 7.10 -22.04
CA PHE A 348 6.25 7.91 -21.09
C PHE A 348 7.67 8.19 -21.59
N ILE A 349 8.40 7.17 -22.03
CA ILE A 349 9.75 7.31 -22.60
C ILE A 349 9.73 8.22 -23.82
N ASN A 350 8.76 8.06 -24.72
CA ASN A 350 8.63 8.92 -25.91
C ASN A 350 8.32 10.38 -25.52
N LYS A 351 7.55 10.62 -24.48
CA LYS A 351 7.33 11.95 -23.90
C LYS A 351 8.66 12.53 -23.40
N LEU A 352 9.43 11.77 -22.61
CA LEU A 352 10.73 12.21 -22.11
C LEU A 352 11.75 12.45 -23.23
N LYS A 353 11.76 11.61 -24.26
CA LYS A 353 12.59 11.81 -25.46
C LYS A 353 12.34 13.17 -26.12
N ARG A 354 11.07 13.58 -26.23
CA ARG A 354 10.70 14.90 -26.76
C ARG A 354 11.13 16.02 -25.81
N GLU A 355 10.86 15.86 -24.54
CA GLU A 355 11.16 16.85 -23.50
C GLU A 355 12.66 17.12 -23.36
N TYR A 356 13.48 16.08 -23.42
CA TYR A 356 14.93 16.16 -23.28
C TYR A 356 15.68 16.32 -24.61
N ASN A 357 14.98 16.63 -25.70
CA ASN A 357 15.59 16.82 -27.03
C ASN A 357 16.47 15.63 -27.46
N PHE A 358 15.95 14.41 -27.31
CA PHE A 358 16.66 13.18 -27.64
C PHE A 358 17.13 13.15 -29.08
N LYS A 359 18.39 12.74 -29.31
CA LYS A 359 18.99 12.51 -30.64
C LYS A 359 19.69 11.17 -30.64
N GLN A 360 19.48 10.39 -31.68
CA GLN A 360 20.19 9.14 -31.96
C GLN A 360 21.08 9.34 -33.16
N TYR A 361 22.29 8.81 -33.12
CA TYR A 361 23.28 8.98 -34.19
C TYR A 361 23.46 7.66 -34.98
N SER A 362 23.28 7.73 -36.30
CA SER A 362 23.52 6.62 -37.21
C SER A 362 24.11 7.20 -38.52
N PRO A 363 25.39 6.93 -38.85
CA PRO A 363 26.38 6.16 -38.08
C PRO A 363 26.72 6.79 -36.76
N VAL A 364 27.39 6.03 -35.87
CA VAL A 364 27.85 6.48 -34.54
C VAL A 364 28.61 7.81 -34.69
N GLY A 365 28.28 8.78 -33.85
CA GLY A 365 28.90 10.10 -33.83
C GLY A 365 30.35 10.12 -33.38
N ALA A 366 30.98 11.30 -33.41
CA ALA A 366 32.32 11.51 -32.89
C ALA A 366 32.40 11.00 -31.41
N ASP A 367 33.57 10.55 -30.99
CA ASP A 367 33.83 10.01 -29.63
C ASP A 367 32.96 8.80 -29.27
N GLY A 368 32.45 8.04 -30.25
CA GLY A 368 31.65 6.85 -30.00
C GLY A 368 30.23 7.12 -29.45
N VAL A 369 29.72 8.33 -29.63
CA VAL A 369 28.37 8.71 -29.13
C VAL A 369 27.30 8.06 -30.01
N ILE A 370 26.42 7.27 -29.40
CA ILE A 370 25.28 6.59 -30.03
C ILE A 370 23.97 7.36 -29.87
N ALA A 371 23.82 8.09 -28.77
CA ALA A 371 22.66 8.92 -28.51
C ALA A 371 22.99 10.06 -27.55
N SER A 372 22.16 11.10 -27.52
CA SER A 372 22.25 12.18 -26.54
C SER A 372 20.85 12.68 -26.16
N PHE A 373 20.71 13.19 -24.94
CA PHE A 373 19.50 13.85 -24.44
C PHE A 373 19.87 14.72 -23.24
N ALA A 374 19.19 15.84 -23.04
CA ALA A 374 19.53 16.85 -22.06
C ALA A 374 21.06 17.17 -22.09
N ASP A 375 21.76 16.97 -20.99
CA ASP A 375 23.22 17.10 -20.83
C ASP A 375 23.98 15.76 -20.91
N VAL A 376 23.30 14.65 -21.22
CA VAL A 376 23.85 13.29 -21.25
C VAL A 376 24.24 12.87 -22.67
N LYS A 377 25.43 12.27 -22.81
CA LYS A 377 25.88 11.56 -24.00
C LYS A 377 26.02 10.08 -23.69
N LEU A 378 25.33 9.25 -24.46
CA LEU A 378 25.43 7.79 -24.39
C LEU A 378 26.46 7.32 -25.41
N THR A 379 27.47 6.59 -24.96
CA THR A 379 28.60 6.12 -25.77
C THR A 379 28.57 4.61 -25.94
N GLN A 380 29.36 4.11 -26.89
CA GLN A 380 29.56 2.67 -27.08
C GLN A 380 30.14 2.00 -25.82
N ASP A 381 31.02 2.70 -25.08
CA ASP A 381 31.60 2.17 -23.84
C ASP A 381 30.53 2.06 -22.74
N SER A 382 29.64 3.05 -22.63
CA SER A 382 28.52 2.99 -21.69
C SER A 382 27.50 1.91 -22.04
N LEU A 383 27.27 1.64 -23.34
CA LEU A 383 26.47 0.50 -23.80
C LEU A 383 27.13 -0.83 -23.44
N LYS A 384 28.44 -0.94 -23.64
CA LYS A 384 29.18 -2.16 -23.26
C LYS A 384 29.06 -2.45 -21.76
N SER A 385 29.26 -1.44 -20.92
CA SER A 385 29.09 -1.57 -19.47
C SER A 385 27.65 -1.96 -19.09
N PHE A 386 26.66 -1.43 -19.78
CA PHE A 386 25.27 -1.82 -19.59
C PHE A 386 25.04 -3.30 -19.90
N ILE A 387 25.57 -3.79 -21.03
CA ILE A 387 25.47 -5.20 -21.44
C ILE A 387 26.13 -6.12 -20.40
N GLU A 388 27.29 -5.74 -19.89
CA GLU A 388 28.03 -6.53 -18.89
C GLU A 388 27.30 -6.64 -17.54
N THR A 389 26.49 -5.63 -17.19
CA THR A 389 25.80 -5.55 -15.89
C THR A 389 24.34 -6.05 -15.92
N HIS A 390 23.78 -6.29 -17.11
CA HIS A 390 22.39 -6.71 -17.26
C HIS A 390 22.30 -8.08 -17.95
N ALA A 391 21.66 -9.03 -17.26
CA ALA A 391 21.35 -10.34 -17.84
C ALA A 391 20.06 -10.29 -18.68
N ASN A 392 19.95 -11.21 -19.64
CA ASN A 392 18.74 -11.41 -20.46
C ASN A 392 18.32 -10.22 -21.35
N LEU A 393 19.29 -9.51 -21.89
CA LEU A 393 19.05 -8.47 -22.87
C LEU A 393 18.52 -9.11 -24.19
N GLY A 394 17.39 -8.60 -24.69
CA GLY A 394 16.76 -9.07 -25.94
C GLY A 394 17.40 -8.51 -27.20
N LYS A 395 16.76 -8.72 -28.37
CA LYS A 395 17.25 -8.24 -29.68
C LYS A 395 17.39 -6.70 -29.75
N ASP A 396 16.66 -5.95 -28.93
CA ASP A 396 16.65 -4.48 -28.92
C ASP A 396 17.50 -3.88 -27.78
N THR A 397 18.67 -4.44 -27.52
CA THR A 397 19.57 -4.03 -26.43
C THR A 397 19.87 -2.52 -26.42
N VAL A 398 20.11 -1.94 -27.60
CA VAL A 398 20.38 -0.49 -27.74
C VAL A 398 19.17 0.34 -27.32
N LYS A 399 17.94 -0.06 -27.73
CA LYS A 399 16.71 0.61 -27.28
C LYS A 399 16.56 0.51 -25.75
N GLN A 400 16.76 -0.67 -25.19
CA GLN A 400 16.66 -0.89 -23.75
C GLN A 400 17.66 -0.01 -22.97
N PHE A 401 18.90 0.08 -23.45
CA PHE A 401 19.92 0.94 -22.85
C PHE A 401 19.53 2.42 -22.89
N ILE A 402 19.06 2.90 -24.05
CA ILE A 402 18.64 4.30 -24.22
C ILE A 402 17.45 4.60 -23.32
N ASP A 403 16.42 3.76 -23.35
CA ASP A 403 15.17 3.98 -22.61
C ASP A 403 15.42 3.94 -21.08
N SER A 404 16.22 2.98 -20.61
CA SER A 404 16.65 2.89 -19.22
C SER A 404 17.46 4.12 -18.79
N SER A 405 18.37 4.60 -19.62
CA SER A 405 19.18 5.80 -19.33
C SER A 405 18.33 7.06 -19.17
N ILE A 406 17.34 7.24 -20.06
CA ILE A 406 16.39 8.36 -20.00
C ILE A 406 15.50 8.25 -18.76
N PHE A 407 15.01 7.05 -18.46
CA PHE A 407 14.18 6.80 -17.28
C PHE A 407 14.95 7.08 -15.96
N ASP A 408 16.19 6.63 -15.87
CA ASP A 408 17.04 6.86 -14.71
C ASP A 408 17.42 8.34 -14.56
N TYR A 409 17.59 9.05 -15.67
CA TYR A 409 17.79 10.49 -15.63
C TYR A 409 16.58 11.22 -15.08
N GLU A 410 15.37 10.92 -15.56
CA GLU A 410 14.11 11.45 -15.01
C GLU A 410 14.01 11.16 -13.52
N LYS A 411 14.20 9.88 -13.15
CA LYS A 411 14.15 9.44 -11.75
C LYS A 411 15.09 10.22 -10.83
N ARG A 412 16.30 10.56 -11.30
CA ARG A 412 17.29 11.33 -10.52
C ARG A 412 16.98 12.82 -10.43
N ASN A 413 16.19 13.36 -11.35
CA ASN A 413 15.91 14.77 -11.44
C ASN A 413 14.53 15.19 -10.93
N LEU A 414 13.75 14.27 -10.33
CA LEU A 414 12.38 14.52 -9.89
C LEU A 414 12.28 15.71 -8.91
N GLU A 415 13.20 15.83 -7.96
CA GLU A 415 13.20 16.89 -6.96
C GLU A 415 13.43 18.28 -7.57
N LYS A 416 14.14 18.34 -8.71
CA LYS A 416 14.37 19.59 -9.44
C LYS A 416 13.21 19.91 -10.37
N LYS A 417 12.63 18.88 -10.99
CA LYS A 417 11.57 19.03 -11.99
C LYS A 417 10.21 19.30 -11.36
N TYR A 418 9.94 18.72 -10.19
CA TYR A 418 8.70 18.82 -9.45
C TYR A 418 8.96 19.44 -8.07
N PRO A 419 8.82 20.77 -7.93
CA PRO A 419 9.11 21.46 -6.66
C PRO A 419 8.35 20.88 -5.45
N GLU A 420 7.10 20.47 -5.64
CA GLU A 420 6.30 19.83 -4.60
C GLU A 420 6.88 18.48 -4.15
N PHE A 421 7.46 17.71 -5.07
CA PHE A 421 8.17 16.49 -4.71
C PHE A 421 9.49 16.79 -3.97
N GLY A 422 10.19 17.83 -4.39
CA GLY A 422 11.38 18.31 -3.69
C GLY A 422 11.09 18.70 -2.23
N LEU A 423 10.00 19.45 -2.00
CA LEU A 423 9.54 19.82 -0.66
C LEU A 423 9.12 18.59 0.16
N LEU A 424 8.41 17.66 -0.45
CA LEU A 424 8.01 16.40 0.19
C LEU A 424 9.24 15.58 0.63
N MET A 425 10.24 15.44 -0.24
CA MET A 425 11.48 14.73 0.10
C MET A 425 12.30 15.46 1.17
N GLN A 426 12.32 16.80 1.15
CA GLN A 426 12.95 17.60 2.20
C GLN A 426 12.25 17.39 3.55
N GLU A 427 10.91 17.31 3.56
CA GLU A 427 10.14 17.02 4.78
C GLU A 427 10.47 15.65 5.36
N TYR A 428 10.51 14.60 4.53
CA TYR A 428 10.92 13.27 5.00
C TYR A 428 12.34 13.28 5.55
N LYS A 429 13.26 13.94 4.85
CA LYS A 429 14.65 14.09 5.27
C LYS A 429 14.76 14.78 6.63
N ASP A 430 14.11 15.92 6.77
CA ASP A 430 14.10 16.70 8.00
C ASP A 430 13.41 15.96 9.15
N GLY A 431 12.33 15.23 8.86
CA GLY A 431 11.59 14.43 9.81
C GLY A 431 12.42 13.28 10.41
N ILE A 432 13.14 12.53 9.57
CA ILE A 432 14.04 11.45 10.03
C ILE A 432 15.17 12.04 10.87
N LEU A 433 15.78 13.14 10.42
CA LEU A 433 16.86 13.79 11.16
C LEU A 433 16.38 14.30 12.53
N MET A 434 15.21 14.95 12.57
CA MET A 434 14.61 15.45 13.81
C MET A 434 14.31 14.32 14.78
N PHE A 435 13.76 13.20 14.28
CA PHE A 435 13.47 12.03 15.10
C PHE A 435 14.77 11.44 15.70
N ASN A 436 15.77 11.19 14.86
CA ASN A 436 17.02 10.56 15.27
C ASN A 436 17.77 11.42 16.30
N ILE A 437 17.88 12.74 16.06
CA ILE A 437 18.57 13.62 17.01
C ILE A 437 17.77 13.79 18.32
N SER A 438 16.42 13.80 18.25
CA SER A 438 15.59 13.84 19.47
C SER A 438 15.71 12.54 20.26
N GLN A 439 15.88 11.40 19.59
CA GLN A 439 16.14 10.12 20.24
C GLN A 439 17.48 10.16 21.02
N GLU A 440 18.52 10.78 20.45
CA GLU A 440 19.81 10.91 21.13
C GLU A 440 19.79 11.96 22.24
N GLU A 441 19.27 13.16 21.98
CA GLU A 441 19.41 14.33 22.85
C GLU A 441 18.34 14.41 23.93
N VAL A 442 17.18 13.84 23.72
CA VAL A 442 16.03 13.94 24.64
C VAL A 442 15.64 12.57 25.17
N TRP A 443 15.06 11.72 24.32
CA TRP A 443 14.38 10.51 24.80
C TRP A 443 15.36 9.49 25.39
N GLY A 444 16.45 9.23 24.69
CA GLY A 444 17.48 8.30 25.13
C GLY A 444 18.25 8.79 26.36
N LYS A 445 18.55 10.08 26.43
CA LYS A 445 19.20 10.70 27.60
C LYS A 445 18.29 10.66 28.82
N ALA A 446 17.07 11.17 28.70
CA ALA A 446 16.11 11.20 29.81
C ALA A 446 15.82 9.80 30.34
N ALA A 447 15.65 8.80 29.46
CA ALA A 447 15.36 7.41 29.89
C ALA A 447 16.52 6.76 30.68
N LYS A 448 17.76 7.17 30.44
CA LYS A 448 18.97 6.65 31.10
C LYS A 448 19.37 7.45 32.33
N ASP A 449 18.93 8.71 32.45
CA ASP A 449 19.29 9.60 33.56
C ASP A 449 18.47 9.31 34.82
N THR A 450 18.83 8.25 35.52
CA THR A 450 18.16 7.85 36.76
C THR A 450 18.30 8.87 37.88
N THR A 451 19.37 9.67 37.85
CA THR A 451 19.62 10.72 38.86
C THR A 451 18.75 11.94 38.57
N GLY A 452 18.64 12.37 37.33
CA GLY A 452 17.76 13.45 36.91
C GLY A 452 16.29 13.11 37.15
N LEU A 453 15.85 11.91 36.76
CA LEU A 453 14.48 11.43 37.02
C LEU A 453 14.12 11.44 38.49
N ARG A 454 15.04 11.03 39.39
CA ARG A 454 14.81 11.06 40.82
C ARG A 454 14.72 12.49 41.33
N LYS A 455 15.66 13.35 41.00
CA LYS A 455 15.65 14.77 41.41
C LYS A 455 14.39 15.49 40.94
N TYR A 456 14.02 15.25 39.68
CA TYR A 456 12.81 15.83 39.10
C TYR A 456 11.56 15.39 39.88
N PHE A 457 11.42 14.09 40.10
CA PHE A 457 10.31 13.52 40.89
C PHE A 457 10.23 14.11 42.30
N GLU A 458 11.35 14.20 43.03
CA GLU A 458 11.35 14.75 44.39
C GLU A 458 10.92 16.22 44.42
N ALA A 459 11.30 17.00 43.42
CA ALA A 459 10.92 18.41 43.29
C ALA A 459 9.44 18.61 42.88
N HIS A 460 8.82 17.62 42.20
CA HIS A 460 7.47 17.69 41.65
C HIS A 460 6.56 16.58 42.18
N LYS A 461 6.87 16.04 43.35
CA LYS A 461 6.17 14.87 43.91
C LYS A 461 4.67 15.07 44.08
N GLU A 462 4.25 16.30 44.34
CA GLU A 462 2.84 16.65 44.53
C GLU A 462 2.04 16.55 43.22
N ASP A 463 2.68 16.77 42.08
CA ASP A 463 2.06 16.67 40.76
C ASP A 463 1.68 15.23 40.38
N TYR A 464 2.27 14.25 41.10
CA TYR A 464 2.02 12.82 40.91
C TYR A 464 1.14 12.21 42.01
N ALA A 465 0.41 13.05 42.75
CA ALA A 465 -0.55 12.59 43.76
C ALA A 465 -1.68 11.77 43.12
N TRP A 466 -2.10 10.73 43.79
CA TRP A 466 -3.24 9.90 43.40
C TRP A 466 -4.53 10.29 44.13
N ASP A 467 -5.63 10.28 43.45
CA ASP A 467 -6.96 10.53 44.03
C ASP A 467 -7.43 9.37 44.91
N THR A 468 -6.89 8.16 44.68
CA THR A 468 -7.27 6.93 45.41
C THR A 468 -6.03 6.17 45.87
N PRO A 469 -6.12 5.42 46.98
CA PRO A 469 -5.01 4.59 47.45
C PRO A 469 -4.57 3.55 46.42
N HIS A 470 -3.27 3.33 46.35
CA HIS A 470 -2.63 2.31 45.52
C HIS A 470 -1.92 1.29 46.37
N TRP A 471 -1.93 0.03 45.95
CA TRP A 471 -1.11 -0.98 46.60
C TRP A 471 0.18 -1.21 45.80
N LYS A 472 1.30 -1.08 46.50
CA LYS A 472 2.64 -1.33 45.95
C LYS A 472 3.17 -2.63 46.53
N GLY A 473 3.50 -3.59 45.65
CA GLY A 473 3.98 -4.88 46.13
C GLY A 473 4.22 -5.90 45.04
N ILE A 474 4.33 -7.14 45.46
CA ILE A 474 4.56 -8.32 44.64
C ILE A 474 3.40 -9.30 44.86
N ILE A 475 2.80 -9.73 43.77
CA ILE A 475 1.84 -10.83 43.72
C ILE A 475 2.61 -12.08 43.36
N VAL A 476 2.57 -13.09 44.20
CA VAL A 476 3.24 -14.37 43.95
C VAL A 476 2.18 -15.46 43.82
N ARG A 477 2.13 -16.10 42.66
CA ARG A 477 1.25 -17.23 42.37
C ARG A 477 2.10 -18.49 42.34
N CYS A 478 1.72 -19.54 43.06
CA CYS A 478 2.48 -20.75 43.24
C CYS A 478 1.68 -21.98 42.82
N ALA A 479 2.36 -22.96 42.22
CA ALA A 479 1.75 -24.19 41.73
C ALA A 479 1.31 -25.13 42.87
N SER A 480 1.87 -25.00 44.09
CA SER A 480 1.52 -25.80 45.25
C SER A 480 1.76 -25.05 46.58
N LYS A 481 1.20 -25.61 47.66
CA LYS A 481 1.43 -25.11 49.04
C LYS A 481 2.92 -25.16 49.45
N ASP A 482 3.65 -26.18 49.00
CA ASP A 482 5.06 -26.33 49.34
C ASP A 482 5.92 -25.29 48.60
N ILE A 483 5.65 -25.05 47.34
CA ILE A 483 6.28 -23.97 46.57
C ILE A 483 5.97 -22.60 47.21
N LYS A 484 4.75 -22.39 47.71
CA LYS A 484 4.40 -21.16 48.43
C LYS A 484 5.22 -20.97 49.69
N LYS A 485 5.40 -22.01 50.50
CA LYS A 485 6.24 -21.94 51.72
C LYS A 485 7.70 -21.63 51.37
N GLN A 486 8.25 -22.27 50.34
CA GLN A 486 9.60 -21.99 49.85
C GLN A 486 9.73 -20.54 49.36
N ALA A 487 8.79 -20.07 48.53
CA ALA A 487 8.78 -18.70 48.03
C ALA A 487 8.71 -17.66 49.15
N GLN A 488 7.87 -17.90 50.18
CA GLN A 488 7.78 -17.04 51.36
C GLN A 488 9.09 -16.99 52.15
N ALA A 489 9.73 -18.15 52.38
CA ALA A 489 11.01 -18.23 53.09
C ALA A 489 12.10 -17.46 52.32
N MET A 490 12.18 -17.61 51.01
CA MET A 490 13.14 -16.89 50.15
C MET A 490 12.94 -15.37 50.22
N LEU A 491 11.70 -14.91 50.21
CA LEU A 491 11.41 -13.47 50.25
C LEU A 491 11.73 -12.81 51.61
N ASN A 492 11.78 -13.58 52.69
CA ASN A 492 12.19 -13.04 53.98
C ASN A 492 13.69 -12.73 54.09
N THR A 493 14.49 -13.21 53.11
CA THR A 493 15.95 -13.09 53.14
C THR A 493 16.48 -12.05 52.15
N VAL A 494 15.62 -11.48 51.29
CA VAL A 494 16.04 -10.56 50.24
C VAL A 494 15.20 -9.28 50.21
N PRO A 495 15.79 -8.15 49.75
CA PRO A 495 15.03 -6.93 49.51
C PRO A 495 13.96 -7.13 48.44
N MET A 496 12.88 -6.33 48.51
CA MET A 496 11.77 -6.36 47.54
C MET A 496 12.21 -6.15 46.10
N GLU A 497 13.29 -5.41 45.88
CA GLU A 497 13.87 -5.17 44.56
C GLU A 497 14.35 -6.44 43.86
N SER A 498 14.98 -7.34 44.62
CA SER A 498 15.56 -8.62 44.17
C SER A 498 14.58 -9.79 44.21
N ALA A 499 13.36 -9.58 44.67
CA ALA A 499 12.38 -10.63 44.91
C ALA A 499 12.04 -11.43 43.63
N THR A 500 11.91 -10.79 42.50
CA THR A 500 11.57 -11.47 41.24
C THR A 500 12.71 -12.37 40.78
N GLU A 501 13.94 -11.91 40.86
CA GLU A 501 15.13 -12.68 40.51
C GLU A 501 15.31 -13.86 41.46
N CYS A 502 15.20 -13.63 42.78
CA CYS A 502 15.28 -14.66 43.79
C CYS A 502 14.25 -15.78 43.54
N LEU A 503 12.97 -15.42 43.32
CA LEU A 503 11.90 -16.38 43.08
C LEU A 503 12.02 -17.12 41.72
N SER A 504 12.76 -16.56 40.74
CA SER A 504 13.00 -17.24 39.48
C SER A 504 13.72 -18.58 39.63
N ASN A 505 14.49 -18.74 40.72
CA ASN A 505 15.19 -19.98 41.05
C ASN A 505 14.23 -21.16 41.35
N LEU A 506 12.99 -20.89 41.66
CA LEU A 506 11.96 -21.93 41.79
C LEU A 506 11.41 -22.44 40.48
N ASN A 507 11.79 -21.82 39.37
CA ASN A 507 11.40 -22.18 38.00
C ASN A 507 12.51 -22.89 37.20
N LEU A 508 13.57 -23.38 37.89
CA LEU A 508 14.66 -24.13 37.25
C LEU A 508 14.14 -25.43 36.61
N ASP A 509 14.89 -25.99 35.68
CA ASP A 509 14.59 -27.25 34.99
C ASP A 509 13.30 -27.26 34.16
N GLY A 510 12.93 -26.10 33.58
CA GLY A 510 11.72 -25.98 32.74
C GLY A 510 10.40 -25.99 33.48
N LYS A 511 10.43 -26.11 34.85
CA LYS A 511 9.22 -26.04 35.68
C LYS A 511 8.78 -24.59 35.86
N ARG A 512 7.49 -24.34 35.66
CA ARG A 512 6.86 -23.03 35.95
C ARG A 512 6.12 -23.10 37.29
N ASN A 513 6.87 -23.18 38.39
CA ASN A 513 6.33 -23.34 39.71
C ASN A 513 5.82 -22.03 40.31
N VAL A 514 6.38 -20.89 39.89
CA VAL A 514 6.04 -19.56 40.42
C VAL A 514 5.84 -18.57 39.29
N LYS A 515 4.80 -17.74 39.44
CA LYS A 515 4.58 -16.56 38.61
C LYS A 515 4.58 -15.32 39.50
N VAL A 516 5.46 -14.37 39.20
CA VAL A 516 5.64 -13.14 40.00
C VAL A 516 5.19 -11.94 39.17
N GLU A 517 4.39 -11.07 39.81
CA GLU A 517 3.95 -9.80 39.23
C GLU A 517 4.26 -8.70 40.26
N LYS A 518 5.13 -7.75 39.89
CA LYS A 518 5.55 -6.63 40.71
C LYS A 518 5.00 -5.34 40.16
N GLY A 519 4.42 -4.49 40.99
CA GLY A 519 3.88 -3.22 40.53
C GLY A 519 3.24 -2.36 41.61
N VAL A 520 2.63 -1.29 41.12
CA VAL A 520 1.76 -0.39 41.87
C VAL A 520 0.38 -0.47 41.23
N PHE A 521 -0.63 -0.81 42.03
CA PHE A 521 -1.95 -1.14 41.53
C PHE A 521 -3.01 -0.25 42.19
N ALA A 522 -3.74 0.49 41.39
CA ALA A 522 -4.97 1.15 41.81
C ALA A 522 -6.11 0.11 41.97
N LYS A 523 -7.13 0.45 42.73
CA LYS A 523 -8.36 -0.33 42.77
C LYS A 523 -8.96 -0.48 41.36
N GLY A 524 -9.43 -1.68 41.03
CA GLY A 524 -9.98 -2.02 39.70
C GLY A 524 -8.94 -2.41 38.65
N LYS A 525 -7.64 -2.37 38.95
CA LYS A 525 -6.58 -2.69 37.97
C LYS A 525 -6.03 -4.12 38.09
N ASN A 526 -6.22 -4.79 39.23
CA ASN A 526 -5.80 -6.18 39.40
C ASN A 526 -6.75 -6.93 40.32
N LYS A 527 -7.46 -7.93 39.81
CA LYS A 527 -8.48 -8.70 40.55
C LYS A 527 -7.97 -9.35 41.83
N ILE A 528 -6.70 -9.75 41.90
CA ILE A 528 -6.10 -10.34 43.11
C ILE A 528 -5.88 -9.27 44.17
N VAL A 529 -5.36 -8.11 43.78
CA VAL A 529 -5.16 -6.96 44.67
C VAL A 529 -6.51 -6.44 45.14
N ASP A 530 -7.48 -6.34 44.24
CA ASP A 530 -8.84 -5.90 44.58
C ASP A 530 -9.46 -6.82 45.66
N ALA A 531 -9.43 -8.13 45.43
CA ALA A 531 -9.99 -9.10 46.38
C ALA A 531 -9.24 -9.16 47.70
N ARG A 532 -7.91 -9.12 47.72
CA ARG A 532 -7.10 -9.35 48.94
C ARG A 532 -6.81 -8.08 49.72
N ILE A 533 -6.55 -6.96 49.03
CA ILE A 533 -6.14 -5.70 49.64
C ILE A 533 -7.32 -4.74 49.78
N PHE A 534 -8.03 -4.48 48.68
CA PHE A 534 -9.13 -3.52 48.68
C PHE A 534 -10.47 -4.11 49.10
N LYS A 535 -10.54 -5.43 49.36
CA LYS A 535 -11.76 -6.15 49.75
C LYS A 535 -12.92 -5.98 48.77
N ASP A 536 -12.59 -5.91 47.49
CA ASP A 536 -13.53 -5.71 46.41
C ASP A 536 -13.42 -6.86 45.39
N GLY A 537 -14.53 -7.49 45.07
CA GLY A 537 -14.62 -8.62 44.18
C GLY A 537 -14.19 -9.98 44.74
N LYS A 538 -14.22 -10.98 43.86
CA LYS A 538 -13.83 -12.36 44.18
C LYS A 538 -12.44 -12.66 43.71
N MET A 539 -11.74 -13.53 44.43
CA MET A 539 -10.44 -14.05 44.03
C MET A 539 -10.56 -14.82 42.72
N PRO A 540 -9.77 -14.50 41.67
CA PRO A 540 -9.79 -15.28 40.43
C PRO A 540 -9.23 -16.69 40.69
N GLU A 541 -9.89 -17.70 40.13
CA GLU A 541 -9.41 -19.09 40.16
C GLU A 541 -8.34 -19.28 39.06
N ASP A 542 -7.25 -19.96 39.44
CA ASP A 542 -6.17 -20.34 38.52
C ASP A 542 -5.74 -21.78 38.89
N SER A 543 -6.17 -22.74 38.07
CA SER A 543 -5.88 -24.17 38.32
C SER A 543 -4.39 -24.48 38.26
N LYS A 544 -3.59 -23.69 37.52
CA LYS A 544 -2.15 -23.87 37.41
C LYS A 544 -1.39 -23.27 38.61
N TYR A 545 -1.92 -22.22 39.21
CA TYR A 545 -1.33 -21.51 40.34
C TYR A 545 -2.39 -21.27 41.43
N PRO A 546 -2.87 -22.34 42.10
CA PRO A 546 -3.97 -22.23 43.05
C PRO A 546 -3.59 -21.48 44.34
N GLU A 547 -2.30 -21.39 44.65
CA GLU A 547 -1.81 -20.73 45.84
C GLU A 547 -1.29 -19.32 45.51
N VAL A 548 -1.83 -18.32 46.20
CA VAL A 548 -1.47 -16.91 45.96
C VAL A 548 -1.16 -16.23 47.32
N PHE A 549 -0.10 -15.43 47.32
CA PHE A 549 0.15 -14.49 48.41
C PHE A 549 0.71 -13.17 47.90
N LEU A 550 0.58 -12.14 48.73
CA LEU A 550 0.97 -10.78 48.39
C LEU A 550 1.93 -10.26 49.46
N VAL A 551 2.98 -9.56 49.03
CA VAL A 551 3.91 -8.85 49.92
C VAL A 551 4.00 -7.42 49.45
N GLY A 552 3.66 -6.46 50.29
CA GLY A 552 3.65 -5.06 49.93
C GLY A 552 2.86 -4.20 50.92
N LYS A 553 2.62 -2.95 50.54
CA LYS A 553 1.93 -1.96 51.37
C LYS A 553 0.98 -1.08 50.58
N VAL A 554 0.03 -0.48 51.26
CA VAL A 554 -0.87 0.51 50.69
C VAL A 554 -0.24 1.90 50.80
N LEU A 555 -0.15 2.60 49.68
CA LEU A 555 0.25 3.99 49.58
C LEU A 555 -1.02 4.84 49.47
N LYS A 556 -1.20 5.79 50.37
CA LYS A 556 -2.48 6.52 50.50
C LYS A 556 -2.68 7.58 49.41
N LYS A 557 -1.63 8.37 49.12
CA LYS A 557 -1.75 9.55 48.27
C LYS A 557 -0.58 9.72 47.29
N TYR A 558 0.64 9.45 47.74
CA TYR A 558 1.84 9.76 46.94
C TYR A 558 2.65 8.51 46.59
N PRO A 559 3.21 8.43 45.40
CA PRO A 559 4.25 7.46 45.07
C PRO A 559 5.50 7.67 45.93
N GLU A 560 6.22 6.60 46.24
CA GLU A 560 7.45 6.67 47.01
C GLU A 560 8.69 6.98 46.19
N SER A 561 8.63 6.64 44.95
CA SER A 561 9.75 6.77 44.02
C SER A 561 9.23 7.06 42.60
N TYR A 562 10.04 7.74 41.81
CA TYR A 562 9.75 7.94 40.38
C TYR A 562 9.47 6.61 39.66
N LYS A 563 9.99 5.48 40.13
CA LYS A 563 9.74 4.16 39.54
C LYS A 563 8.27 3.74 39.64
N ASP A 564 7.54 4.24 40.63
CA ASP A 564 6.13 3.95 40.86
C ASP A 564 5.22 4.64 39.83
N VAL A 565 5.70 5.74 39.27
CA VAL A 565 5.04 6.58 38.27
C VAL A 565 6.01 6.93 37.11
N ARG A 566 6.84 5.95 36.70
CA ARG A 566 7.94 6.16 35.78
C ARG A 566 7.51 6.77 34.42
N GLY A 567 6.36 6.36 33.88
CA GLY A 567 5.87 6.88 32.61
C GLY A 567 5.62 8.39 32.63
N PRO A 568 4.72 8.88 33.50
CA PRO A 568 4.48 10.32 33.68
C PRO A 568 5.75 11.11 33.98
N VAL A 569 6.54 10.70 34.97
CA VAL A 569 7.80 11.40 35.35
C VAL A 569 8.79 11.46 34.18
N LEU A 570 8.93 10.38 33.39
CA LEU A 570 9.81 10.37 32.23
C LEU A 570 9.33 11.35 31.17
N ASN A 571 8.02 11.39 30.89
CA ASN A 571 7.44 12.31 29.91
C ASN A 571 7.70 13.77 30.27
N ASP A 572 7.46 14.12 31.55
CA ASP A 572 7.65 15.50 32.03
C ASP A 572 9.14 15.88 32.06
N TYR A 573 10.00 14.94 32.49
CA TYR A 573 11.44 15.14 32.50
C TYR A 573 12.02 15.27 31.10
N GLN A 574 11.47 14.57 30.10
CA GLN A 574 11.84 14.77 28.68
C GLN A 574 11.61 16.21 28.24
N THR A 575 10.53 16.85 28.70
CA THR A 575 10.25 18.26 28.41
C THR A 575 11.33 19.20 28.97
N VAL A 576 11.82 18.91 30.18
CA VAL A 576 12.95 19.67 30.77
C VAL A 576 14.22 19.50 29.96
N VAL A 577 14.59 18.25 29.64
CA VAL A 577 15.79 17.94 28.82
C VAL A 577 15.70 18.61 27.46
N GLU A 578 14.52 18.56 26.82
CA GLU A 578 14.28 19.21 25.53
C GLU A 578 14.45 20.73 25.63
N THR A 579 13.89 21.35 26.66
CA THR A 579 13.98 22.79 26.90
C THR A 579 15.44 23.22 27.08
N GLU A 580 16.21 22.50 27.88
CA GLU A 580 17.64 22.75 28.05
C GLU A 580 18.42 22.63 26.75
N TRP A 581 18.14 21.60 25.97
CA TRP A 581 18.76 21.41 24.67
C TRP A 581 18.37 22.53 23.71
N MET A 582 17.10 22.89 23.62
CA MET A 582 16.64 24.01 22.79
C MET A 582 17.33 25.34 23.16
N ASN A 583 17.54 25.62 24.46
CA ASN A 583 18.26 26.79 24.90
C ASN A 583 19.74 26.79 24.45
N LYS A 584 20.37 25.59 24.40
CA LYS A 584 21.72 25.43 23.85
C LYS A 584 21.73 25.66 22.33
N LEU A 585 20.74 25.16 21.60
CA LEU A 585 20.62 25.34 20.14
C LEU A 585 20.39 26.79 19.76
N LYS A 586 19.52 27.51 20.49
CA LYS A 586 19.30 28.96 20.29
C LYS A 586 20.55 29.82 20.52
N LYS A 587 21.43 29.38 21.43
CA LYS A 587 22.73 30.03 21.63
C LYS A 587 23.75 29.65 20.56
N LYS A 588 23.71 28.45 20.04
CA LYS A 588 24.66 27.90 19.07
C LYS A 588 24.38 28.40 17.65
N TYR A 589 23.12 28.51 17.28
CA TYR A 589 22.72 28.82 15.91
C TYR A 589 22.01 30.17 15.82
N LYS A 590 22.45 30.99 14.87
CA LYS A 590 21.79 32.25 14.54
C LYS A 590 20.47 32.02 13.83
N VAL A 591 19.44 32.72 14.24
CA VAL A 591 18.12 32.74 13.57
C VAL A 591 17.82 34.19 13.21
N GLU A 592 17.52 34.44 11.95
CA GLU A 592 17.18 35.74 11.40
C GLU A 592 15.84 35.63 10.69
N ILE A 593 14.88 36.49 11.03
CA ILE A 593 13.56 36.57 10.42
C ILE A 593 13.54 37.88 9.61
N TYR A 594 13.13 37.79 8.34
CA TYR A 594 13.02 38.96 7.49
C TYR A 594 11.80 39.83 7.88
N GLN A 595 11.96 41.15 7.89
CA GLN A 595 10.97 42.10 8.42
C GLN A 595 9.60 41.96 7.70
N ASP A 596 9.59 41.84 6.36
CA ASP A 596 8.35 41.73 5.59
C ASP A 596 7.55 40.50 5.98
N PHE A 597 8.21 39.35 6.13
CA PHE A 597 7.57 38.16 6.61
C PHE A 597 7.06 38.29 8.04
N PHE A 598 7.87 38.87 8.92
CA PHE A 598 7.49 39.12 10.31
C PHE A 598 6.24 39.99 10.41
N ASP A 599 6.14 41.04 9.59
CA ASP A 599 4.96 41.93 9.54
C ASP A 599 3.72 41.21 8.94
N SER A 600 3.91 40.32 7.96
CA SER A 600 2.84 39.56 7.32
C SER A 600 2.15 38.53 8.23
N ILE A 601 2.87 37.99 9.23
CA ILE A 601 2.34 36.97 10.15
C ILE A 601 1.77 37.55 11.45
N THR A 602 1.97 38.83 11.70
CA THR A 602 1.52 39.53 12.91
C THR A 602 0.14 40.13 12.69
N GLY A 603 -0.93 39.41 13.08
CA GLY A 603 -2.30 39.95 13.10
C GLY A 603 -2.50 41.00 14.21
N GLU A 604 -3.66 41.69 14.18
CA GLU A 604 -3.98 42.82 15.08
C GLU A 604 -4.52 42.43 16.48
N SER A 605 -4.53 41.12 16.86
CA SER A 605 -5.09 40.69 18.15
C SER A 605 -4.16 40.95 19.34
N ALA A 606 -4.70 41.15 20.55
CA ALA A 606 -3.91 41.38 21.78
C ALA A 606 -2.97 40.20 22.10
N SER A 607 -3.36 38.97 21.83
CA SER A 607 -2.49 37.77 21.98
C SER A 607 -1.35 37.77 20.95
N ALA A 608 -1.60 38.24 19.73
CA ALA A 608 -0.58 38.42 18.70
C ALA A 608 0.49 39.43 19.11
N ALA A 609 0.14 40.50 19.82
CA ALA A 609 1.10 41.49 20.31
C ALA A 609 2.09 40.93 21.33
N GLN A 610 1.62 40.06 22.25
CA GLN A 610 2.50 39.36 23.22
C GLN A 610 3.42 38.37 22.52
N ASN A 611 2.90 37.57 21.59
CA ASN A 611 3.69 36.60 20.85
C ASN A 611 4.69 37.26 19.89
N ARG A 612 4.31 38.40 19.28
CA ARG A 612 5.21 39.28 18.50
C ARG A 612 6.39 39.75 19.33
N ALA A 613 6.14 40.29 20.54
CA ALA A 613 7.19 40.74 21.44
C ALA A 613 8.10 39.59 21.91
N ALA A 614 7.54 38.40 22.13
CA ALA A 614 8.28 37.20 22.49
C ALA A 614 9.21 36.74 21.35
N LEU A 615 8.72 36.70 20.11
CA LEU A 615 9.54 36.35 18.94
C LEU A 615 10.67 37.35 18.71
N ARG A 616 10.40 38.64 18.81
CA ARG A 616 11.45 39.70 18.70
C ARG A 616 12.53 39.63 19.80
N ARG A 617 12.15 39.21 21.03
CA ARG A 617 13.14 39.01 22.11
C ARG A 617 13.97 37.75 21.90
N THR A 618 13.40 36.74 21.23
CA THR A 618 14.02 35.43 21.08
C THR A 618 14.86 35.31 19.81
N TYR A 619 14.46 36.00 18.73
CA TYR A 619 15.08 35.89 17.42
C TYR A 619 15.39 37.27 16.84
N ASN A 620 16.38 37.31 15.97
CA ASN A 620 16.81 38.53 15.32
C ASN A 620 15.92 38.84 14.11
N VAL A 621 15.22 39.98 14.12
CA VAL A 621 14.46 40.46 12.96
C VAL A 621 15.34 41.43 12.18
N ILE A 622 15.57 41.13 10.90
CA ILE A 622 16.47 41.87 10.01
C ILE A 622 15.72 42.48 8.81
N PRO A 623 16.23 43.55 8.18
CA PRO A 623 15.65 44.09 6.95
C PRO A 623 15.47 43.04 5.86
N SER A 624 14.47 43.20 5.02
CA SER A 624 14.14 42.28 3.94
C SER A 624 15.26 42.21 2.89
N SER A 625 15.44 41.04 2.28
CA SER A 625 16.55 40.71 1.36
C SER A 625 16.58 41.53 0.03
N GLY A 626 15.63 42.45 -0.17
CA GLY A 626 15.51 43.33 -1.34
C GLY A 626 16.05 44.75 -1.17
N ASP A 627 16.45 45.15 0.05
CA ASP A 627 16.76 46.57 0.38
C ASP A 627 18.27 46.87 0.37
N ASN A 628 19.06 46.12 -0.38
CA ASN A 628 20.47 46.45 -0.64
C ASN A 628 20.62 47.39 -1.84
N THR A 629 19.88 48.52 -1.84
CA THR A 629 20.19 49.69 -2.65
C THR A 629 20.52 50.86 -1.73
N LYS A 630 21.79 50.92 -1.25
CA LYS A 630 22.54 52.10 -0.96
C LYS A 630 24.02 51.83 -1.20
#